data_3abbc7a622b5124711322593a3479832
#
_entry.id   3abbc7a622b5124711322593a3479832
#
_cell.length_a   1.000
_cell.length_b   1.000
_cell.length_c   1.000
_cell.angle_alpha   90.00
_cell.angle_beta   90.00
_cell.angle_gamma   90.00
#
_symmetry.space_group_name_H-M   'P 1'
#
loop_
_entity.id
_entity.type
_entity.pdbx_description
1 polymer ?
#
loop_
_entity_poly.entity_id
_entity_poly.type
_entity_poly.pdbx_seq_one_letter_code
_entity_poly.pdbx_strand_id
1 'polypeptide(L)'
;MKRRSGKGVQISHLLFADDTLVFCQISQDQITYLSWLLIWFEAFLGLRVNLDKSKLIPVGKVENIDGLATVFDSKIDSLPSSYLGLPLGAPFKSMVAWDGVEKRFHKRLTMWKRIYFQRRENYFNLKYFI
;
A
#
# COMPACT_ATOMS: atom_id res chain seq x y z
N MET A 1 -12.46 24.11 23.89
CA MET A 1 -12.62 22.82 23.22
C MET A 1 -11.39 21.97 23.51
N LYS A 2 -11.47 21.02 24.46
CA LYS A 2 -10.33 20.20 24.90
C LYS A 2 -9.99 19.18 23.82
N ARG A 3 -8.79 19.26 23.21
CA ARG A 3 -8.23 18.18 22.39
C ARG A 3 -8.08 16.94 23.27
N ARG A 4 -8.80 15.88 22.97
CA ARG A 4 -8.53 14.55 23.52
C ARG A 4 -7.12 14.15 23.07
N SER A 5 -6.20 14.09 24.01
CA SER A 5 -4.88 13.45 23.85
C SER A 5 -5.11 11.94 23.76
N GLY A 6 -5.51 11.47 22.57
CA GLY A 6 -5.46 10.06 22.29
C GLY A 6 -4.01 9.66 22.06
N LYS A 7 -3.49 8.66 22.78
CA LYS A 7 -2.22 8.01 22.43
C LYS A 7 -2.36 7.52 21.00
N GLY A 8 -1.63 8.14 20.06
CA GLY A 8 -1.61 7.68 18.67
C GLY A 8 -1.13 6.24 18.61
N VAL A 9 -1.73 5.45 17.76
CA VAL A 9 -1.24 4.09 17.47
C VAL A 9 0.02 4.23 16.62
N GLN A 10 1.12 3.68 17.09
CA GLN A 10 2.37 3.62 16.31
C GLN A 10 2.28 2.45 15.34
N ILE A 11 2.29 2.75 14.05
CA ILE A 11 2.28 1.75 12.99
C ILE A 11 3.72 1.57 12.52
N SER A 12 4.24 0.33 12.56
CA SER A 12 5.58 -0.01 12.08
C SER A 12 5.57 -0.66 10.69
N HIS A 13 4.46 -1.28 10.30
CA HIS A 13 4.32 -1.92 8.99
C HIS A 13 2.86 -2.08 8.60
N LEU A 14 2.61 -2.22 7.32
CA LEU A 14 1.33 -2.59 6.72
C LEU A 14 1.56 -3.76 5.78
N LEU A 15 0.72 -4.78 5.87
CA LEU A 15 0.76 -5.99 5.06
C LEU A 15 -0.54 -6.12 4.28
N PHE A 16 -0.45 -6.39 2.99
CA PHE A 16 -1.59 -6.72 2.16
C PHE A 16 -1.18 -7.67 1.05
N ALA A 17 -1.63 -8.92 1.12
CA ALA A 17 -1.22 -10.00 0.22
C ALA A 17 0.31 -10.06 0.09
N ASP A 18 0.85 -9.85 -1.09
CA ASP A 18 2.29 -9.88 -1.37
C ASP A 18 3.00 -8.53 -1.12
N ASP A 19 2.22 -7.47 -0.86
CA ASP A 19 2.78 -6.14 -0.67
C ASP A 19 3.00 -5.82 0.82
N THR A 20 4.19 -5.34 1.14
CA THR A 20 4.59 -4.93 2.49
C THR A 20 5.10 -3.50 2.49
N LEU A 21 4.57 -2.66 3.37
CA LEU A 21 5.06 -1.32 3.63
C LEU A 21 5.64 -1.27 5.04
N VAL A 22 6.93 -0.98 5.16
CA VAL A 22 7.64 -0.91 6.45
C VAL A 22 8.00 0.54 6.75
N PHE A 23 7.73 0.98 7.97
CA PHE A 23 8.14 2.27 8.49
C PHE A 23 9.31 2.08 9.46
N CYS A 24 10.46 2.62 9.11
CA CYS A 24 11.64 2.55 9.98
C CYS A 24 12.31 3.93 10.12
N GLN A 25 13.08 4.08 11.17
CA GLN A 25 13.96 5.24 11.28
C GLN A 25 15.14 5.08 10.35
N ILE A 26 15.63 6.21 9.85
CA ILE A 26 16.76 6.23 8.94
C ILE A 26 18.04 6.12 9.75
N SER A 27 18.51 4.87 9.94
CA SER A 27 19.84 4.59 10.46
C SER A 27 20.42 3.39 9.70
N GLN A 28 21.72 3.39 9.52
CA GLN A 28 22.44 2.30 8.86
C GLN A 28 22.12 0.96 9.54
N ASP A 29 22.06 0.94 10.87
CA ASP A 29 21.80 -0.27 11.64
C ASP A 29 20.40 -0.81 11.36
N GLN A 30 19.38 0.04 11.32
CA GLN A 30 18.00 -0.41 11.06
C GLN A 30 17.82 -0.94 9.63
N ILE A 31 18.43 -0.31 8.65
CA ILE A 31 18.39 -0.80 7.27
C ILE A 31 19.12 -2.14 7.15
N THR A 32 20.26 -2.27 7.81
CA THR A 32 20.99 -3.55 7.86
C THR A 32 20.15 -4.64 8.54
N TYR A 33 19.53 -4.35 9.68
CA TYR A 33 18.60 -5.28 10.33
C TYR A 33 17.44 -5.70 9.44
N LEU A 34 16.85 -4.75 8.72
CA LEU A 34 15.75 -5.05 7.81
C LEU A 34 16.21 -5.94 6.65
N SER A 35 17.40 -5.71 6.09
CA SER A 35 17.98 -6.57 5.07
C SER A 35 18.18 -8.00 5.57
N TRP A 36 18.74 -8.16 6.77
CA TRP A 36 18.90 -9.46 7.40
C TRP A 36 17.56 -10.15 7.64
N LEU A 37 16.55 -9.40 8.11
CA LEU A 37 15.21 -9.93 8.32
C LEU A 37 14.60 -10.47 7.03
N LEU A 38 14.77 -9.77 5.91
CA LEU A 38 14.27 -10.23 4.61
C LEU A 38 15.00 -11.48 4.11
N ILE A 39 16.31 -11.55 4.27
CA ILE A 39 17.10 -12.76 3.94
C ILE A 39 16.60 -13.96 4.75
N TRP A 40 16.37 -13.80 6.05
CA TRP A 40 15.79 -14.83 6.89
C TRP A 40 14.38 -15.22 6.46
N PHE A 41 13.57 -14.24 6.11
CA PHE A 41 12.22 -14.47 5.60
C PHE A 41 12.22 -15.32 4.32
N GLU A 42 13.09 -15.02 3.38
CA GLU A 42 13.28 -15.80 2.16
C GLU A 42 13.73 -17.24 2.46
N ALA A 43 14.72 -17.38 3.34
CA ALA A 43 15.26 -18.68 3.69
C ALA A 43 14.24 -19.60 4.39
N PHE A 44 13.42 -19.04 5.29
CA PHE A 44 12.42 -19.81 6.05
C PHE A 44 11.17 -20.14 5.24
N LEU A 45 10.68 -19.20 4.44
CA LEU A 45 9.42 -19.36 3.73
C LEU A 45 9.59 -19.87 2.30
N GLY A 46 10.80 -19.92 1.78
CA GLY A 46 11.06 -20.28 0.38
C GLY A 46 10.50 -19.25 -0.63
N LEU A 47 10.16 -18.06 -0.16
CA LEU A 47 9.69 -16.94 -0.98
C LEU A 47 10.87 -16.05 -1.35
N ARG A 48 10.74 -15.28 -2.43
CA ARG A 48 11.74 -14.29 -2.82
C ARG A 48 11.15 -12.88 -2.78
N VAL A 49 11.88 -11.95 -2.17
CA VAL A 49 11.53 -10.53 -2.22
C VAL A 49 11.84 -9.99 -3.62
N ASN A 50 10.87 -9.34 -4.23
CA ASN A 50 11.05 -8.74 -5.53
C ASN A 50 11.74 -7.36 -5.39
N LEU A 51 13.06 -7.33 -5.45
CA LEU A 51 13.84 -6.11 -5.32
C LEU A 51 13.61 -5.12 -6.46
N ASP A 52 13.25 -5.59 -7.66
CA ASP A 52 12.90 -4.71 -8.78
C ASP A 52 11.66 -3.86 -8.52
N LYS A 53 10.74 -4.35 -7.70
CA LYS A 53 9.52 -3.64 -7.26
C LYS A 53 9.69 -2.97 -5.90
N SER A 54 10.73 -3.33 -5.16
CA SER A 54 11.01 -2.76 -3.84
C SER A 54 11.57 -1.35 -3.97
N LYS A 55 11.11 -0.45 -3.11
CA LYS A 55 11.47 0.97 -3.15
C LYS A 55 11.76 1.50 -1.76
N LEU A 56 12.79 2.30 -1.67
CA LEU A 56 13.10 3.11 -0.49
C LEU A 56 12.53 4.52 -0.69
N ILE A 57 11.62 4.92 0.15
CA ILE A 57 10.94 6.22 0.05
C ILE A 57 11.33 7.07 1.27
N PRO A 58 12.20 8.08 1.11
CA PRO A 58 12.58 8.94 2.21
C PRO A 58 11.42 9.87 2.61
N VAL A 59 11.22 10.02 3.92
CA VAL A 59 10.25 10.96 4.48
C VAL A 59 11.01 12.06 5.22
N GLY A 60 10.98 13.28 4.70
CA GLY A 60 11.75 14.40 5.19
C GLY A 60 13.18 14.48 4.59
N LYS A 61 14.08 15.15 5.30
CA LYS A 61 15.49 15.27 4.88
C LYS A 61 16.25 14.04 5.33
N VAL A 62 16.81 13.33 4.39
CA VAL A 62 17.61 12.13 4.60
C VAL A 62 19.00 12.36 4.04
N GLU A 63 19.98 12.27 4.90
CA GLU A 63 21.39 12.27 4.49
C GLU A 63 21.77 10.84 4.07
N ASN A 64 22.62 10.72 3.04
CA ASN A 64 23.17 9.45 2.56
C ASN A 64 22.13 8.39 2.12
N ILE A 65 21.05 8.83 1.47
CA ILE A 65 20.00 7.91 0.97
C ILE A 65 20.55 6.90 -0.06
N ASP A 66 21.51 7.32 -0.89
CA ASP A 66 22.14 6.47 -1.90
C ASP A 66 22.90 5.31 -1.27
N GLY A 67 23.63 5.58 -0.19
CA GLY A 67 24.33 4.55 0.57
C GLY A 67 23.37 3.54 1.20
N LEU A 68 22.24 4.00 1.74
CA LEU A 68 21.19 3.14 2.31
C LEU A 68 20.49 2.31 1.23
N ALA A 69 20.21 2.88 0.07
CA ALA A 69 19.62 2.18 -1.06
C ALA A 69 20.52 1.07 -1.58
N THR A 70 21.84 1.31 -1.60
CA THR A 70 22.82 0.29 -1.97
C THR A 70 22.83 -0.89 -1.00
N VAL A 71 22.72 -0.65 0.31
CA VAL A 71 22.64 -1.72 1.32
C VAL A 71 21.40 -2.58 1.12
N PHE A 72 20.31 -1.97 0.73
CA PHE A 72 19.02 -2.65 0.57
C PHE A 72 18.79 -3.17 -0.86
N ASP A 73 19.68 -2.88 -1.78
CA ASP A 73 19.57 -3.21 -3.22
C ASP A 73 18.20 -2.79 -3.82
N SER A 74 17.73 -1.63 -3.44
CA SER A 74 16.41 -1.12 -3.80
C SER A 74 16.48 0.21 -4.55
N LYS A 75 15.43 0.50 -5.31
CA LYS A 75 15.30 1.77 -6.01
C LYS A 75 14.87 2.87 -5.04
N ILE A 76 15.38 4.07 -5.24
CA ILE A 76 14.91 5.25 -4.50
C ILE A 76 13.69 5.82 -5.23
N ASP A 77 12.63 6.08 -4.50
CA ASP A 77 11.45 6.80 -4.98
C ASP A 77 11.17 7.99 -4.06
N SER A 78 10.25 8.86 -4.44
CA SER A 78 9.91 10.06 -3.69
C SER A 78 8.41 10.17 -3.48
N LEU A 79 8.01 10.92 -2.44
CA LEU A 79 6.62 11.30 -2.24
C LEU A 79 6.23 12.51 -3.12
N PRO A 80 5.00 12.56 -3.64
CA PRO A 80 3.90 11.60 -3.47
C PRO A 80 4.06 10.36 -4.36
N SER A 81 3.74 9.18 -3.83
CA SER A 81 3.74 7.91 -4.53
C SER A 81 2.37 7.21 -4.37
N SER A 82 2.24 5.96 -4.72
CA SER A 82 1.01 5.19 -4.51
C SER A 82 1.29 3.84 -3.87
N TYR A 83 0.42 3.45 -2.93
CA TYR A 83 0.43 2.13 -2.31
C TYR A 83 -0.96 1.50 -2.44
N LEU A 84 -1.05 0.31 -3.02
CA LEU A 84 -2.32 -0.39 -3.33
C LEU A 84 -3.30 0.48 -4.13
N GLY A 85 -2.75 1.38 -4.94
CA GLY A 85 -3.52 2.34 -5.70
C GLY A 85 -4.10 3.51 -4.90
N LEU A 86 -3.72 3.66 -3.64
CA LEU A 86 -4.04 4.82 -2.81
C LEU A 86 -2.88 5.82 -2.83
N PRO A 87 -3.13 7.13 -2.80
CA PRO A 87 -2.08 8.12 -2.77
C PRO A 87 -1.32 8.06 -1.43
N LEU A 88 -0.01 7.94 -1.49
CA LEU A 88 0.89 7.95 -0.35
C LEU A 88 1.64 9.28 -0.31
N GLY A 89 1.62 9.97 0.83
CA GLY A 89 2.31 11.24 1.03
C GLY A 89 1.68 12.44 0.31
N ALA A 90 0.52 12.31 -0.30
CA ALA A 90 -0.21 13.43 -0.86
C ALA A 90 -0.89 14.26 0.24
N PRO A 91 -1.09 15.58 0.06
CA PRO A 91 -1.83 16.40 1.00
C PRO A 91 -3.25 15.84 1.23
N PHE A 92 -3.66 15.71 2.48
CA PHE A 92 -4.92 15.08 2.88
C PHE A 92 -6.16 15.64 2.16
N LYS A 93 -6.16 16.95 1.83
CA LYS A 93 -7.28 17.62 1.15
C LYS A 93 -7.09 17.76 -0.36
N SER A 94 -6.12 17.11 -0.97
CA SER A 94 -5.89 17.18 -2.41
C SER A 94 -6.93 16.36 -3.16
N MET A 95 -7.94 17.01 -3.72
CA MET A 95 -8.95 16.34 -4.56
C MET A 95 -8.31 15.65 -5.77
N VAL A 96 -7.33 16.28 -6.39
CA VAL A 96 -6.62 15.73 -7.56
C VAL A 96 -5.93 14.40 -7.24
N ALA A 97 -5.33 14.27 -6.06
CA ALA A 97 -4.68 13.03 -5.64
C ALA A 97 -5.68 11.87 -5.46
N TRP A 98 -6.93 12.17 -5.07
CA TRP A 98 -7.97 11.18 -4.82
C TRP A 98 -8.87 10.88 -6.01
N ASP A 99 -8.84 11.70 -7.07
CA ASP A 99 -9.67 11.55 -8.27
C ASP A 99 -9.54 10.16 -8.92
N GLY A 100 -8.31 9.62 -9.00
CA GLY A 100 -8.07 8.27 -9.50
C GLY A 100 -8.66 7.15 -8.64
N VAL A 101 -8.75 7.35 -7.33
CA VAL A 101 -9.38 6.40 -6.39
C VAL A 101 -10.89 6.44 -6.57
N GLU A 102 -11.47 7.64 -6.64
CA GLU A 102 -12.90 7.85 -6.83
C GLU A 102 -13.39 7.24 -8.15
N LYS A 103 -12.69 7.48 -9.26
CA LYS A 103 -13.02 6.89 -10.57
C LYS A 103 -13.00 5.36 -10.53
N ARG A 104 -12.02 4.74 -9.87
CA ARG A 104 -11.97 3.27 -9.72
C ARG A 104 -13.11 2.75 -8.86
N PHE A 105 -13.46 3.45 -7.81
CA PHE A 105 -14.57 3.10 -6.93
C PHE A 105 -15.91 3.15 -7.69
N HIS A 106 -16.17 4.23 -8.41
CA HIS A 106 -17.36 4.37 -9.27
C HIS A 106 -17.45 3.28 -10.32
N LYS A 107 -16.35 2.97 -11.01
CA LYS A 107 -16.31 1.89 -12.01
C LYS A 107 -16.67 0.53 -11.39
N ARG A 108 -16.14 0.23 -10.22
CA ARG A 108 -16.48 -1.03 -9.52
C ARG A 108 -17.92 -1.08 -9.08
N LEU A 109 -18.46 0.00 -8.51
CA LEU A 109 -19.87 0.07 -8.10
C LEU A 109 -20.81 -0.11 -9.29
N THR A 110 -20.51 0.49 -10.44
CA THR A 110 -21.32 0.34 -11.66
C THR A 110 -21.33 -1.11 -12.12
N MET A 111 -20.19 -1.81 -12.09
CA MET A 111 -20.13 -3.24 -12.41
C MET A 111 -20.94 -4.08 -11.43
N TRP A 112 -20.85 -3.80 -10.12
CA TRP A 112 -21.63 -4.50 -9.09
C TRP A 112 -23.14 -4.31 -9.28
N LYS A 113 -23.58 -3.10 -9.56
CA LYS A 113 -24.99 -2.82 -9.88
C LYS A 113 -25.45 -3.64 -11.09
N ARG A 114 -24.67 -3.69 -12.17
CA ARG A 114 -25.02 -4.48 -13.38
C ARG A 114 -25.16 -5.97 -13.06
N ILE A 115 -24.22 -6.57 -12.31
CA ILE A 115 -24.27 -7.98 -11.93
C ILE A 115 -25.47 -8.27 -11.03
N TYR A 116 -25.78 -7.37 -10.09
CA TYR A 116 -26.90 -7.52 -9.17
C TYR A 116 -28.24 -7.46 -9.90
N PHE A 117 -28.42 -6.51 -10.84
CA PHE A 117 -29.64 -6.41 -11.63
C PHE A 117 -29.81 -7.60 -12.58
N GLN A 118 -28.77 -8.03 -13.28
CA GLN A 118 -28.83 -9.22 -14.15
C GLN A 118 -29.21 -10.49 -13.36
N ARG A 119 -28.66 -10.69 -12.18
CA ARG A 119 -29.07 -11.80 -11.30
C ARG A 119 -30.53 -11.71 -10.91
N ARG A 120 -31.03 -10.52 -10.64
CA ARG A 120 -32.42 -10.31 -10.25
C ARG A 120 -33.39 -10.60 -11.40
N GLU A 121 -33.06 -10.18 -12.61
CA GLU A 121 -33.86 -10.49 -13.81
C GLU A 121 -33.91 -12.00 -14.08
N ASN A 122 -32.80 -12.72 -13.94
CA ASN A 122 -32.77 -14.17 -14.07
C ASN A 122 -33.58 -14.89 -12.99
N TYR A 123 -33.67 -14.36 -11.76
CA TYR A 123 -34.52 -14.90 -10.72
C TYR A 123 -36.01 -14.68 -10.99
N PHE A 124 -36.38 -13.57 -11.61
CA PHE A 124 -37.78 -13.32 -12.02
C PHE A 124 -38.20 -14.18 -13.20
N ASN A 125 -37.34 -14.44 -14.15
CA ASN A 125 -37.61 -15.32 -15.29
C ASN A 125 -37.75 -16.79 -14.90
N LEU A 126 -37.12 -17.24 -13.84
CA LEU A 126 -37.28 -18.61 -13.30
C LEU A 126 -38.61 -18.84 -12.57
N LYS A 127 -39.35 -17.80 -12.20
CA LYS A 127 -40.62 -17.88 -11.49
C LYS A 127 -41.85 -18.07 -12.39
N TYR A 128 -41.69 -17.98 -13.70
CA TYR A 128 -42.78 -18.13 -14.68
C TYR A 128 -42.70 -19.42 -15.49
N PHE A 129 -41.92 -20.39 -15.07
CA PHE A 129 -41.87 -21.74 -15.65
C PHE A 129 -42.33 -22.80 -14.63
N ILE A 130 -43.58 -22.66 -14.16
CA ILE A 130 -44.31 -23.76 -13.50
C ILE A 130 -45.71 -23.84 -14.13
#